data_b310ad2f9d981defd69862a14ef6680f
#
_entry.id   b310ad2f9d981defd69862a14ef6680f
#
_cell.length_a   1.000
_cell.length_b   1.000
_cell.length_c   1.000
_cell.angle_alpha   90.00
_cell.angle_beta   90.00
_cell.angle_gamma   90.00
#
_symmetry.space_group_name_H-M   'P 1'
#
loop_
_entity.id
_entity.type
_entity.pdbx_description
1 polymer ?
#
loop_
_entity_poly.entity_id
_entity_poly.type
_entity_poly.pdbx_seq_one_letter_code
_entity_poly.pdbx_strand_id
1 'polypeptide(L)'
;MKGKLPKPSILELNEYDVKQRIIEALTNTCSHAILFSIVTEAKNAVQISQELQLSLSAVYKTLANLEKLTLVTIEDFEFSNEGKKIKLYRSRIKKASIEIGVNDYEVNLYSVKTN
;
A
#
# COMPACT_ATOMS: atom_id res chain seq x y z
N MET A 1 23.60 24.36 6.98
CA MET A 1 22.20 23.90 7.06
C MET A 1 21.49 24.61 8.18
N LYS A 2 20.31 25.07 7.92
CA LYS A 2 19.50 25.68 8.97
C LYS A 2 19.08 24.64 10.00
N GLY A 3 19.20 24.99 11.27
CA GLY A 3 19.02 24.04 12.34
C GLY A 3 17.62 23.56 12.60
N LYS A 4 16.57 24.23 12.13
CA LYS A 4 15.21 23.85 12.44
C LYS A 4 14.30 23.93 11.24
N LEU A 5 13.52 22.86 11.04
CA LEU A 5 12.38 22.90 10.16
C LEU A 5 11.23 23.64 10.87
N PRO A 6 10.42 24.41 10.17
CA PRO A 6 9.25 25.03 10.76
C PRO A 6 8.29 23.96 11.29
N LYS A 7 7.61 24.26 12.40
CA LYS A 7 6.59 23.35 12.90
C LYS A 7 5.40 23.37 11.96
N PRO A 8 4.95 22.20 11.47
CA PRO A 8 3.80 22.16 10.60
C PRO A 8 2.51 22.50 11.37
N SER A 9 1.53 23.03 10.65
CA SER A 9 0.17 23.14 11.17
C SER A 9 -0.43 21.74 11.36
N ILE A 10 -1.57 21.64 12.01
CA ILE A 10 -2.23 20.34 12.19
C ILE A 10 -2.52 19.65 10.85
N LEU A 11 -2.97 20.44 9.85
CA LEU A 11 -3.24 19.88 8.51
C LEU A 11 -1.95 19.43 7.83
N GLU A 12 -0.91 20.25 7.90
CA GLU A 12 0.39 19.91 7.34
C GLU A 12 0.99 18.68 8.03
N LEU A 13 0.78 18.56 9.33
CA LEU A 13 1.23 17.40 10.08
C LEU A 13 0.55 16.15 9.61
N ASN A 14 -0.75 16.19 9.35
CA ASN A 14 -1.49 15.04 8.84
C ASN A 14 -1.02 14.65 7.44
N GLU A 15 -0.79 15.61 6.56
CA GLU A 15 -0.27 15.35 5.22
C GLU A 15 1.12 14.74 5.28
N TYR A 16 1.97 15.26 6.13
CA TYR A 16 3.32 14.75 6.33
C TYR A 16 3.27 13.30 6.84
N ASP A 17 2.42 13.02 7.81
CA ASP A 17 2.27 11.69 8.39
C ASP A 17 1.81 10.68 7.33
N VAL A 18 0.81 11.02 6.53
CA VAL A 18 0.32 10.16 5.45
C VAL A 18 1.41 9.92 4.41
N LYS A 19 2.09 10.96 3.98
CA LYS A 19 3.19 10.87 3.01
C LYS A 19 4.28 9.93 3.52
N GLN A 20 4.68 10.10 4.77
CA GLN A 20 5.71 9.26 5.37
C GLN A 20 5.27 7.80 5.46
N ARG A 21 4.03 7.56 5.82
CA ARG A 21 3.48 6.19 5.89
C ARG A 21 3.44 5.53 4.52
N ILE A 22 3.12 6.29 3.48
CA ILE A 22 3.16 5.78 2.10
C ILE A 22 4.59 5.40 1.73
N ILE A 23 5.56 6.25 2.02
CA ILE A 23 6.97 5.96 1.75
C ILE A 23 7.40 4.70 2.49
N GLU A 24 7.04 4.57 3.75
CA GLU A 24 7.37 3.38 4.55
C GLU A 24 6.76 2.11 3.94
N ALA A 25 5.51 2.19 3.50
CA ALA A 25 4.85 1.05 2.85
C ALA A 25 5.54 0.68 1.54
N LEU A 26 5.90 1.66 0.73
CA LEU A 26 6.55 1.43 -0.56
C LEU A 26 7.97 0.86 -0.44
N THR A 27 8.66 1.22 0.64
CA THR A 27 10.05 0.80 0.86
C THR A 27 10.21 -0.39 1.79
N ASN A 28 9.15 -0.79 2.47
CA ASN A 28 9.14 -2.00 3.28
C ASN A 28 9.07 -3.22 2.37
N THR A 29 9.97 -4.18 2.55
CA THR A 29 10.08 -5.34 1.68
C THR A 29 8.77 -6.12 1.57
N CYS A 30 8.11 -6.36 2.69
CA CYS A 30 6.86 -7.12 2.73
C CYS A 30 5.72 -6.36 2.05
N SER A 31 5.53 -5.11 2.39
CA SER A 31 4.49 -4.26 1.80
C SER A 31 4.69 -4.08 0.30
N HIS A 32 5.93 -3.83 -0.11
CA HIS A 32 6.30 -3.70 -1.50
C HIS A 32 5.96 -4.97 -2.28
N ALA A 33 6.36 -6.13 -1.77
CA ALA A 33 6.11 -7.40 -2.43
C ALA A 33 4.61 -7.68 -2.58
N ILE A 34 3.84 -7.45 -1.53
CA ILE A 34 2.40 -7.66 -1.56
C ILE A 34 1.73 -6.71 -2.56
N LEU A 35 2.05 -5.42 -2.46
CA LEU A 35 1.43 -4.40 -3.30
C LEU A 35 1.66 -4.68 -4.79
N PHE A 36 2.89 -4.98 -5.16
CA PHE A 36 3.22 -5.18 -6.57
C PHE A 36 2.90 -6.58 -7.09
N SER A 37 2.59 -7.54 -6.21
CA SER A 37 2.11 -8.85 -6.62
C SER A 37 0.68 -8.84 -7.16
N ILE A 38 -0.07 -7.79 -6.86
CA ILE A 38 -1.49 -7.66 -7.24
C ILE A 38 -1.75 -6.48 -8.17
N VAL A 39 -0.76 -6.08 -8.95
CA VAL A 39 -0.92 -5.01 -9.94
C VAL A 39 -1.73 -5.48 -11.15
N THR A 40 -1.43 -6.65 -11.66
CA THR A 40 -2.05 -7.15 -12.90
C THR A 40 -3.28 -8.00 -12.65
N GLU A 41 -3.42 -8.55 -11.46
CA GLU A 41 -4.48 -9.50 -11.13
C GLU A 41 -4.84 -9.39 -9.66
N ALA A 42 -6.14 -9.35 -9.37
CA ALA A 42 -6.62 -9.36 -8.00
C ALA A 42 -6.43 -10.75 -7.39
N LYS A 43 -6.06 -10.80 -6.12
CA LYS A 43 -5.81 -12.05 -5.39
C LYS A 43 -6.36 -11.97 -3.99
N ASN A 44 -6.73 -13.13 -3.45
CA ASN A 44 -7.11 -13.21 -2.05
C ASN A 44 -5.85 -13.33 -1.16
N ALA A 45 -6.02 -13.14 0.14
CA ALA A 45 -4.90 -13.14 1.07
C ALA A 45 -4.17 -14.48 1.13
N VAL A 46 -4.88 -15.59 0.99
CA VAL A 46 -4.28 -16.93 1.01
C VAL A 46 -3.36 -17.13 -0.20
N GLN A 47 -3.81 -16.71 -1.39
CA GLN A 47 -2.99 -16.77 -2.59
C GLN A 47 -1.70 -15.95 -2.43
N ILE A 48 -1.83 -14.73 -1.92
CA ILE A 48 -0.68 -13.85 -1.69
C ILE A 48 0.30 -14.50 -0.70
N SER A 49 -0.24 -15.03 0.40
CA SER A 49 0.54 -15.72 1.42
C SER A 49 1.36 -16.87 0.83
N GLN A 50 0.72 -17.70 0.02
CA GLN A 50 1.36 -18.85 -0.60
C GLN A 50 2.40 -18.44 -1.64
N GLU A 51 2.07 -17.50 -2.51
CA GLU A 51 2.99 -17.05 -3.56
C GLU A 51 4.23 -16.38 -3.01
N LEU A 52 4.09 -15.56 -1.97
CA LEU A 52 5.18 -14.80 -1.42
C LEU A 52 5.85 -15.49 -0.22
N GLN A 53 5.33 -16.64 0.19
CA GLN A 53 5.83 -17.40 1.35
C GLN A 53 5.86 -16.54 2.62
N LEU A 54 4.76 -15.82 2.84
CA LEU A 54 4.56 -15.01 4.03
C LEU A 54 3.47 -15.65 4.89
N SER A 55 3.51 -15.39 6.20
CA SER A 55 2.43 -15.86 7.06
C SER A 55 1.12 -15.15 6.69
N LEU A 56 0.01 -15.85 6.83
CA LEU A 56 -1.30 -15.29 6.51
C LEU A 56 -1.60 -14.08 7.39
N SER A 57 -1.22 -14.13 8.67
CA SER A 57 -1.42 -12.99 9.56
C SER A 57 -0.63 -11.76 9.14
N ALA A 58 0.61 -11.94 8.66
CA ALA A 58 1.41 -10.84 8.13
C ALA A 58 0.77 -10.25 6.87
N VAL A 59 0.23 -11.08 6.00
CA VAL A 59 -0.46 -10.64 4.78
C VAL A 59 -1.69 -9.81 5.14
N TYR A 60 -2.55 -10.29 6.04
CA TYR A 60 -3.74 -9.54 6.45
C TYR A 60 -3.40 -8.20 7.09
N LYS A 61 -2.39 -8.19 7.96
CA LYS A 61 -1.94 -6.96 8.61
C LYS A 61 -1.44 -5.95 7.60
N THR A 62 -0.64 -6.40 6.64
CA THR A 62 -0.09 -5.54 5.59
C THR A 62 -1.19 -5.03 4.66
N LEU A 63 -2.10 -5.91 4.22
CA LEU A 63 -3.22 -5.51 3.37
C LEU A 63 -4.11 -4.48 4.06
N ALA A 64 -4.38 -4.65 5.35
CA ALA A 64 -5.16 -3.67 6.11
C ALA A 64 -4.49 -2.31 6.11
N ASN A 65 -3.18 -2.26 6.29
CA ASN A 65 -2.43 -1.01 6.25
C ASN A 65 -2.44 -0.38 4.85
N LEU A 66 -2.22 -1.18 3.82
CA LEU A 66 -2.23 -0.70 2.43
C LEU A 66 -3.61 -0.19 2.02
N GLU A 67 -4.65 -0.86 2.46
CA GLU A 67 -6.03 -0.41 2.21
C GLU A 67 -6.31 0.91 2.91
N LYS A 68 -5.87 1.05 4.15
CA LYS A 68 -6.01 2.27 4.93
C LYS A 68 -5.30 3.46 4.26
N LEU A 69 -4.16 3.20 3.62
CA LEU A 69 -3.41 4.20 2.87
C LEU A 69 -3.97 4.41 1.45
N THR A 70 -5.04 3.71 1.10
CA THR A 70 -5.68 3.75 -0.22
C THR A 70 -4.81 3.27 -1.37
N LEU A 71 -3.78 2.48 -1.07
CA LEU A 71 -2.91 1.90 -2.09
C LEU A 71 -3.45 0.60 -2.68
N VAL A 72 -4.37 -0.04 -1.97
CA VAL A 72 -5.00 -1.29 -2.33
C VAL A 72 -6.51 -1.14 -2.20
N THR A 73 -7.24 -1.78 -3.08
CA THR A 73 -8.70 -1.82 -3.03
C THR A 73 -9.19 -3.27 -3.07
N ILE A 74 -10.40 -3.49 -2.61
CA ILE A 74 -11.09 -4.76 -2.80
C ILE A 74 -11.80 -4.66 -4.15
N GLU A 75 -11.29 -5.38 -5.14
CA GLU A 75 -11.82 -5.32 -6.50
C GLU A 75 -13.08 -6.16 -6.66
N ASP A 76 -13.12 -7.31 -6.00
CA ASP A 76 -14.22 -8.26 -6.13
C ASP A 76 -14.22 -9.21 -4.95
N PHE A 77 -15.17 -10.13 -4.97
CA PHE A 77 -15.29 -11.19 -3.98
C PHE A 77 -15.47 -12.52 -4.69
N GLU A 78 -14.95 -13.55 -4.07
CA GLU A 78 -15.29 -14.92 -4.45
C GLU A 78 -15.94 -15.60 -3.26
N PHE A 79 -16.55 -16.76 -3.47
CA PHE A 79 -17.21 -17.49 -2.41
C PHE A 79 -16.55 -18.85 -2.25
N SER A 80 -16.27 -19.20 -0.98
CA SER A 80 -15.78 -20.54 -0.66
C SER A 80 -16.89 -21.56 -0.83
N ASN A 81 -16.54 -22.84 -0.80
CA ASN A 81 -17.51 -23.92 -0.84
C ASN A 81 -18.51 -23.86 0.31
N GLU A 82 -18.12 -23.20 1.40
CA GLU A 82 -18.95 -23.02 2.59
C GLU A 82 -19.79 -21.75 2.52
N GLY A 83 -19.74 -21.02 1.40
CA GLY A 83 -20.49 -19.78 1.22
C GLY A 83 -19.86 -18.55 1.86
N LYS A 84 -18.63 -18.65 2.33
CA LYS A 84 -17.93 -17.50 2.89
C LYS A 84 -17.46 -16.57 1.80
N LYS A 85 -17.63 -15.28 2.03
CA LYS A 85 -17.21 -14.22 1.13
C LYS A 85 -15.70 -13.96 1.31
N ILE A 86 -14.95 -14.08 0.23
CA ILE A 86 -13.50 -13.92 0.24
C ILE A 86 -13.14 -12.69 -0.59
N LYS A 87 -12.41 -11.77 0.02
CA LYS A 87 -12.00 -10.52 -0.64
C LYS A 87 -10.87 -10.76 -1.62
N LEU A 88 -11.00 -10.16 -2.80
CA LEU A 88 -9.94 -10.12 -3.81
C LEU A 88 -9.35 -8.72 -3.83
N TYR A 89 -8.08 -8.63 -3.49
CA TYR A 89 -7.37 -7.37 -3.37
C TYR A 89 -6.62 -7.03 -4.65
N ARG A 90 -6.64 -5.77 -5.02
CA ARG A 90 -5.95 -5.27 -6.20
C ARG A 90 -5.16 -4.01 -5.86
N SER A 91 -3.95 -3.87 -6.40
CA SER A 91 -3.19 -2.64 -6.26
C SER A 91 -3.85 -1.51 -7.05
N ARG A 92 -3.87 -0.33 -6.47
CA ARG A 92 -4.34 0.89 -7.15
C ARG A 92 -3.22 1.58 -7.90
N ILE A 93 -1.98 1.21 -7.64
CA ILE A 93 -0.81 1.82 -8.28
C ILE A 93 0.02 0.75 -8.96
N LYS A 94 0.64 1.12 -10.06
CA LYS A 94 1.57 0.25 -10.80
C LYS A 94 3.02 0.66 -10.64
N LYS A 95 3.24 1.90 -10.17
CA LYS A 95 4.57 2.47 -10.03
C LYS A 95 4.52 3.63 -9.05
N ALA A 96 5.60 3.88 -8.37
CA ALA A 96 5.78 5.07 -7.55
C ALA A 96 7.19 5.61 -7.75
N SER A 97 7.33 6.92 -7.63
CA SER A 97 8.65 7.54 -7.55
C SER A 97 8.71 8.39 -6.29
N ILE A 98 9.88 8.41 -5.67
CA ILE A 98 10.13 9.18 -4.46
C ILE A 98 11.34 10.07 -4.71
N GLU A 99 11.16 11.36 -4.51
CA GLU A 99 12.26 12.31 -4.56
C GLU A 99 12.48 12.83 -3.14
N ILE A 100 13.71 12.78 -2.68
CA ILE A 100 14.07 13.25 -1.36
C ILE A 100 14.97 14.47 -1.53
N GLY A 101 14.46 15.62 -1.09
CA GLY A 101 15.21 16.86 -1.10
C GLY A 101 15.79 17.16 0.27
N VAL A 102 16.39 18.35 0.39
CA VAL A 102 17.03 18.78 1.63
C VAL A 102 16.02 18.91 2.76
N ASN A 103 14.83 19.42 2.45
CA ASN A 103 13.80 19.73 3.44
C ASN A 103 12.50 18.98 3.27
N ASP A 104 12.37 18.16 2.23
CA ASP A 104 11.08 17.54 1.94
C ASP A 104 11.23 16.22 1.17
N TYR A 105 10.10 15.55 1.04
CA TYR A 105 9.93 14.41 0.15
C TYR A 105 8.86 14.73 -0.87
N GLU A 106 8.98 14.15 -2.04
CA GLU A 106 7.93 14.15 -3.03
C GLU A 106 7.64 12.73 -3.46
N VAL A 107 6.38 12.34 -3.40
CA VAL A 107 5.93 10.99 -3.79
C VAL A 107 4.95 11.13 -4.93
N ASN A 108 5.24 10.45 -6.03
CA ASN A 108 4.35 10.40 -7.19
C ASN A 108 3.85 8.98 -7.35
N LEU A 109 2.54 8.83 -7.36
CA LEU A 109 1.88 7.54 -7.50
C LEU A 109 1.24 7.45 -8.88
N TYR A 110 1.52 6.35 -9.58
CA TYR A 110 1.00 6.13 -10.93
C TYR A 110 -0.06 5.05 -10.87
N SER A 111 -1.28 5.41 -11.24
CA SER A 111 -2.45 4.55 -11.14
C SER A 111 -2.41 3.37 -12.10
N VAL A 112 -2.98 2.27 -11.68
CA VAL A 112 -3.30 1.17 -12.58
C VAL A 112 -4.44 1.64 -13.48
N LYS A 113 -4.28 1.47 -14.80
CA LYS A 113 -5.35 1.81 -15.72
C LYS A 113 -6.43 0.75 -15.62
N THR A 114 -7.65 1.21 -15.36
CA THR A 114 -8.84 0.37 -15.43
C THR A 114 -9.49 0.61 -16.78
N ASN A 115 -9.74 -0.47 -17.48
CA ASN A 115 -10.51 -0.38 -18.72
C ASN A 115 -12.00 -0.48 -18.43
#